data_fce4ce51d79f753a6f8601707d43e735
#
_entry.id   fce4ce51d79f753a6f8601707d43e735
#
_cell.length_a   1.000
_cell.length_b   1.000
_cell.length_c   1.000
_cell.angle_alpha   90.00
_cell.angle_beta   90.00
_cell.angle_gamma   90.00
#
_symmetry.space_group_name_H-M   'P 1'
#
loop_
_entity.id
_entity.type
_entity.pdbx_description
1 polymer ?
#
loop_
_entity_poly.entity_id
_entity_poly.type
_entity_poly.pdbx_seq_one_letter_code
_entity_poly.pdbx_strand_id
1 'polypeptide(L)'
;LPEEFQGKRLNEFRKENPILKKRVACFIFPLFNRDNKLWSLTIAPVFKGQTELENNSRYASEETPKSYKLKGAKAVMDGLEDLSADERLLSITEGIKDADSIRALGGKAVATLGGVSRDQAGIINSLGLIEIRLCYDADSAGRGKTRNAIGYFNRAKVSVLDLPEGKDPNDLSPEELKQCVYLEPDEWAAKYGFPLNGNENAEDTSKQHIIEPVASTFSDTGPLTEGCYPKTGFIPLYLKYARPLTEARDQFHLATALAVLSIAYERRIYIQESSPIFANLYLAIVGYSSASKKSTSIRIGLKLLKDIFPERTTLTNVFTPEGLQSAFEECPRQLIEIDELGGFLGQVSKKSYMSGITDILNSLYDCPSHFGKRLAEKTLEFDDPYPVVICGSPFRWLADEANSTLKEGGFMARFQWFITLDRLKKEDLKPITPAPNVNLKNKLIQKLEDIRSMEEEDQVLYTYEDQATELYCRFYEEQKLSIQNEQSEQIGPYVERLLTSVKKFALIFQATKREGKVI
;
A
#
# COMPACT_ATOMS: atom_id res chain seq x y z
N LEU A 1 0.21 -26.53 22.59
CA LEU A 1 -0.23 -25.46 21.69
C LEU A 1 -0.53 -24.23 22.54
N PRO A 2 -0.11 -23.03 22.15
CA PRO A 2 -0.50 -21.78 22.80
C PRO A 2 -2.01 -21.66 22.92
N GLU A 3 -2.51 -20.98 23.98
CA GLU A 3 -3.95 -20.87 24.27
C GLU A 3 -4.76 -20.29 23.09
N GLU A 4 -4.20 -19.40 22.30
CA GLU A 4 -4.81 -18.81 21.12
C GLU A 4 -5.12 -19.82 19.99
N PHE A 5 -4.48 -21.01 20.01
CA PHE A 5 -4.73 -22.10 19.07
C PHE A 5 -5.52 -23.27 19.70
N GLN A 6 -5.83 -23.16 21.00
CA GLN A 6 -6.75 -24.07 21.68
C GLN A 6 -8.17 -23.53 21.53
N GLY A 7 -9.09 -24.26 20.97
CA GLY A 7 -10.48 -23.87 20.91
C GLY A 7 -11.04 -23.75 19.50
N LYS A 8 -11.71 -22.63 19.18
CA LYS A 8 -12.57 -22.50 18.00
C LYS A 8 -11.83 -22.76 16.67
N ARG A 9 -10.65 -22.18 16.48
CA ARG A 9 -9.85 -22.36 15.25
C ARG A 9 -9.38 -23.79 15.03
N LEU A 10 -8.92 -24.49 16.07
CA LEU A 10 -8.51 -25.87 15.96
C LEU A 10 -9.70 -26.80 15.68
N ASN A 11 -10.86 -26.51 16.28
CA ASN A 11 -12.08 -27.24 16.03
C ASN A 11 -12.64 -27.02 14.62
N GLU A 12 -12.55 -25.81 14.08
CA GLU A 12 -12.88 -25.48 12.70
C GLU A 12 -11.94 -26.22 11.73
N PHE A 13 -10.63 -26.17 11.99
CA PHE A 13 -9.64 -26.89 11.20
C PHE A 13 -9.89 -28.42 11.19
N ARG A 14 -10.22 -29.01 12.34
CA ARG A 14 -10.59 -30.43 12.42
C ARG A 14 -11.89 -30.76 11.68
N LYS A 15 -12.87 -29.85 11.66
CA LYS A 15 -14.12 -30.03 10.91
C LYS A 15 -13.89 -30.07 9.40
N GLU A 16 -13.01 -29.21 8.92
CA GLU A 16 -12.65 -29.09 7.51
C GLU A 16 -11.73 -30.22 7.01
N ASN A 17 -11.02 -30.89 7.92
CA ASN A 17 -10.09 -31.98 7.61
C ASN A 17 -10.51 -33.30 8.29
N PRO A 18 -11.37 -34.08 7.66
CA PRO A 18 -12.02 -35.28 8.28
C PRO A 18 -11.04 -36.31 8.84
N ILE A 19 -9.86 -36.47 8.24
CA ILE A 19 -8.86 -37.42 8.70
C ILE A 19 -8.37 -37.07 10.13
N LEU A 20 -8.31 -35.79 10.49
CA LEU A 20 -7.90 -35.35 11.82
C LEU A 20 -8.97 -35.56 12.90
N LYS A 21 -10.18 -35.94 12.50
CA LYS A 21 -11.24 -36.39 13.42
C LYS A 21 -10.99 -37.84 13.94
N LYS A 22 -10.20 -38.62 13.21
CA LYS A 22 -9.91 -40.02 13.54
C LYS A 22 -8.63 -40.08 14.36
N ARG A 23 -8.44 -39.53 15.48
CA ARG A 23 -7.28 -39.64 16.40
C ARG A 23 -6.04 -40.27 15.75
N VAL A 24 -5.45 -39.62 14.76
CA VAL A 24 -4.23 -40.03 14.05
C VAL A 24 -3.05 -39.35 14.71
N ALA A 25 -1.93 -40.03 14.87
CA ALA A 25 -0.68 -39.38 15.25
C ALA A 25 -0.28 -38.38 14.15
N CYS A 26 0.26 -37.23 14.54
CA CYS A 26 0.66 -36.19 13.61
C CYS A 26 1.98 -35.54 14.03
N PHE A 27 2.80 -35.19 13.07
CA PHE A 27 3.86 -34.22 13.27
C PHE A 27 3.26 -32.81 13.15
N ILE A 28 3.61 -31.92 14.06
CA ILE A 28 3.14 -30.54 14.08
C ILE A 28 4.35 -29.64 13.93
N PHE A 29 4.37 -28.83 12.89
CA PHE A 29 5.39 -27.83 12.64
C PHE A 29 4.80 -26.46 12.99
N PRO A 30 5.21 -25.85 14.11
CA PRO A 30 4.85 -24.47 14.41
C PRO A 30 5.59 -23.52 13.47
N LEU A 31 4.90 -22.51 12.97
CA LEU A 31 5.45 -21.51 12.06
C LEU A 31 5.38 -20.16 12.74
N PHE A 32 6.52 -19.54 12.93
CA PHE A 32 6.64 -18.28 13.63
C PHE A 32 6.81 -17.12 12.66
N ASN A 33 6.38 -15.93 13.06
CA ASN A 33 6.67 -14.72 12.32
C ASN A 33 8.04 -14.14 12.74
N ARG A 34 8.46 -13.06 12.11
CA ARG A 34 9.74 -12.40 12.36
C ARG A 34 9.90 -11.89 13.82
N ASP A 35 8.79 -11.68 14.52
CA ASP A 35 8.78 -11.28 15.94
C ASP A 35 8.79 -12.49 16.90
N ASN A 36 9.07 -13.69 16.37
CA ASN A 36 9.05 -14.96 17.10
C ASN A 36 7.70 -15.28 17.76
N LYS A 37 6.61 -14.79 17.16
CA LYS A 37 5.24 -15.11 17.58
C LYS A 37 4.68 -16.21 16.69
N LEU A 38 3.99 -17.19 17.29
CA LEU A 38 3.36 -18.27 16.55
C LEU A 38 2.35 -17.70 15.55
N TRP A 39 2.62 -17.89 14.27
CA TRP A 39 1.81 -17.36 13.16
C TRP A 39 0.84 -18.41 12.62
N SER A 40 1.33 -19.63 12.45
CA SER A 40 0.54 -20.74 11.91
C SER A 40 1.12 -22.06 12.34
N LEU A 41 0.52 -23.16 11.90
CA LEU A 41 1.11 -24.49 11.99
C LEU A 41 0.77 -25.31 10.74
N THR A 42 1.69 -26.21 10.41
CA THR A 42 1.49 -27.26 9.45
C THR A 42 1.39 -28.60 10.18
N ILE A 43 0.42 -29.41 9.84
CA ILE A 43 0.17 -30.72 10.44
C ILE A 43 0.39 -31.78 9.39
N ALA A 44 1.36 -32.67 9.60
CA ALA A 44 1.58 -33.83 8.75
C ALA A 44 1.10 -35.10 9.50
N PRO A 45 0.07 -35.83 9.02
CA PRO A 45 -0.39 -37.03 9.66
C PRO A 45 0.64 -38.16 9.52
N VAL A 46 0.74 -39.00 10.55
CA VAL A 46 1.52 -40.25 10.49
C VAL A 46 0.64 -41.33 9.90
N PHE A 47 0.98 -41.83 8.75
CA PHE A 47 0.25 -42.89 8.09
C PHE A 47 0.66 -44.26 8.67
N LYS A 48 -0.26 -45.23 8.57
CA LYS A 48 -0.01 -46.61 9.04
C LYS A 48 1.21 -47.20 8.34
N GLY A 49 2.20 -47.65 9.12
CA GLY A 49 3.45 -48.21 8.63
C GLY A 49 4.60 -47.20 8.50
N GLN A 50 4.34 -45.89 8.75
CA GLN A 50 5.36 -44.86 8.79
C GLN A 50 5.86 -44.70 10.22
N THR A 51 7.16 -44.83 10.45
CA THR A 51 7.79 -44.69 11.78
C THR A 51 8.49 -43.35 11.96
N GLU A 52 8.89 -42.73 10.87
CA GLU A 52 9.58 -41.46 10.84
C GLU A 52 8.87 -40.49 9.90
N LEU A 53 9.23 -39.21 9.95
CA LEU A 53 8.73 -38.22 9.01
C LEU A 53 9.48 -38.34 7.67
N GLU A 54 9.20 -39.41 6.97
CA GLU A 54 9.65 -39.64 5.61
C GLU A 54 8.83 -38.80 4.60
N ASN A 55 9.07 -39.00 3.31
CA ASN A 55 8.27 -38.39 2.26
C ASN A 55 6.83 -38.91 2.31
N ASN A 56 5.91 -38.12 2.84
CA ASN A 56 4.50 -38.47 2.98
C ASN A 56 3.78 -38.67 1.63
N SER A 57 4.38 -38.26 0.50
CA SER A 57 3.77 -38.45 -0.82
C SER A 57 3.51 -39.92 -1.17
N ARG A 58 4.30 -40.84 -0.60
CA ARG A 58 4.08 -42.32 -0.74
C ARG A 58 2.74 -42.78 -0.20
N TYR A 59 2.21 -42.09 0.81
CA TYR A 59 1.00 -42.45 1.55
C TYR A 59 -0.16 -41.50 1.31
N ALA A 60 0.11 -40.38 0.64
CA ALA A 60 -0.87 -39.34 0.38
C ALA A 60 -1.77 -39.69 -0.80
N SER A 61 -3.01 -39.22 -0.75
CA SER A 61 -3.99 -39.27 -1.84
C SER A 61 -4.75 -37.93 -1.88
N GLU A 62 -5.61 -37.72 -2.88
CA GLU A 62 -6.47 -36.53 -2.93
C GLU A 62 -7.33 -36.38 -1.66
N GLU A 63 -7.81 -37.50 -1.09
CA GLU A 63 -8.60 -37.51 0.14
C GLU A 63 -7.75 -37.33 1.42
N THR A 64 -6.45 -37.65 1.34
CA THR A 64 -5.52 -37.62 2.48
C THR A 64 -4.22 -36.98 2.06
N PRO A 65 -4.16 -35.64 1.98
CA PRO A 65 -2.95 -34.92 1.58
C PRO A 65 -1.80 -35.12 2.56
N LYS A 66 -0.56 -35.03 2.05
CA LYS A 66 0.66 -35.22 2.86
C LYS A 66 0.79 -34.25 4.03
N SER A 67 0.14 -33.09 3.97
CA SER A 67 0.11 -32.12 5.06
C SER A 67 -1.12 -31.23 4.99
N TYR A 68 -1.50 -30.68 6.14
CA TYR A 68 -2.60 -29.75 6.31
C TYR A 68 -2.07 -28.42 6.81
N LYS A 69 -2.56 -27.30 6.25
CA LYS A 69 -2.23 -25.94 6.68
C LYS A 69 -3.48 -25.26 7.24
N LEU A 70 -3.32 -24.36 8.21
CA LEU A 70 -4.42 -23.54 8.70
C LEU A 70 -4.88 -22.58 7.60
N LYS A 71 -6.17 -22.56 7.31
CA LYS A 71 -6.77 -21.59 6.38
C LYS A 71 -6.65 -20.17 6.93
N GLY A 72 -6.40 -19.21 6.03
CA GLY A 72 -6.35 -17.79 6.35
C GLY A 72 -4.98 -17.26 6.78
N ALA A 73 -3.99 -18.13 7.01
CA ALA A 73 -2.61 -17.70 7.20
C ALA A 73 -1.95 -17.46 5.83
N LYS A 74 -1.87 -16.20 5.40
CA LYS A 74 -1.20 -15.81 4.16
C LYS A 74 0.29 -15.61 4.38
N ALA A 75 1.10 -15.86 3.35
CA ALA A 75 2.53 -15.59 3.31
C ALA A 75 3.37 -16.29 4.40
N VAL A 76 2.88 -17.39 4.95
CA VAL A 76 3.58 -18.14 6.00
C VAL A 76 4.80 -18.85 5.40
N MET A 77 5.93 -18.72 6.07
CA MET A 77 7.20 -19.38 5.74
C MET A 77 7.81 -19.93 7.02
N ASP A 78 8.49 -21.08 6.93
CA ASP A 78 9.29 -21.61 8.03
C ASP A 78 10.68 -20.98 8.02
N GLY A 79 11.20 -20.64 9.20
CA GLY A 79 12.55 -20.08 9.38
C GLY A 79 12.66 -18.58 9.14
N LEU A 80 11.54 -17.88 9.00
CA LEU A 80 11.55 -16.41 8.87
C LEU A 80 11.99 -15.71 10.15
N GLU A 81 11.72 -16.33 11.30
CA GLU A 81 12.08 -15.88 12.64
C GLU A 81 13.59 -15.91 12.91
N ASP A 82 14.33 -16.78 12.21
CA ASP A 82 15.76 -16.97 12.37
C ASP A 82 16.61 -15.97 11.57
N LEU A 83 15.96 -15.09 10.79
CA LEU A 83 16.64 -14.12 9.95
C LEU A 83 16.99 -12.84 10.73
N SER A 84 18.27 -12.51 10.74
CA SER A 84 18.74 -11.23 11.29
C SER A 84 18.45 -10.06 10.35
N ALA A 85 18.50 -8.83 10.90
CA ALA A 85 18.33 -7.62 10.10
C ALA A 85 19.47 -7.38 9.10
N ASP A 86 20.63 -7.98 9.37
CA ASP A 86 21.86 -7.82 8.56
C ASP A 86 22.05 -8.97 7.56
N GLU A 87 21.06 -9.85 7.43
CA GLU A 87 21.13 -10.96 6.49
C GLU A 87 21.27 -10.46 5.05
N ARG A 88 22.23 -11.02 4.32
CA ARG A 88 22.55 -10.61 2.94
C ARG A 88 22.24 -11.68 1.91
N LEU A 89 22.19 -12.95 2.34
CA LEU A 89 21.96 -14.10 1.50
C LEU A 89 20.88 -14.98 2.11
N LEU A 90 19.91 -15.40 1.31
CA LEU A 90 18.82 -16.26 1.72
C LEU A 90 18.56 -17.35 0.69
N SER A 91 18.48 -18.59 1.15
CA SER A 91 18.01 -19.71 0.34
C SER A 91 16.50 -19.90 0.53
N ILE A 92 15.80 -20.19 -0.55
CA ILE A 92 14.35 -20.42 -0.58
C ILE A 92 14.09 -21.84 -1.05
N THR A 93 13.41 -22.62 -0.24
CA THR A 93 13.07 -24.02 -0.52
C THR A 93 11.56 -24.25 -0.59
N GLU A 94 11.16 -25.39 -1.10
CA GLU A 94 9.76 -25.79 -1.11
C GLU A 94 9.29 -26.27 0.26
N GLY A 95 10.04 -27.19 0.85
CA GLY A 95 9.70 -27.90 2.09
C GLY A 95 10.59 -27.51 3.26
N ILE A 96 10.11 -27.80 4.48
CA ILE A 96 10.83 -27.54 5.73
C ILE A 96 12.12 -28.38 5.79
N LYS A 97 12.06 -29.64 5.40
CA LYS A 97 13.23 -30.53 5.40
C LYS A 97 14.34 -30.05 4.46
N ASP A 98 13.95 -29.50 3.30
CA ASP A 98 14.90 -28.94 2.34
C ASP A 98 15.60 -27.73 2.93
N ALA A 99 14.85 -26.87 3.64
CA ALA A 99 15.41 -25.74 4.36
C ALA A 99 16.35 -26.20 5.48
N ASP A 100 15.98 -27.24 6.22
CA ASP A 100 16.83 -27.80 7.30
C ASP A 100 18.13 -28.38 6.73
N SER A 101 18.11 -29.01 5.56
CA SER A 101 19.32 -29.50 4.89
C SER A 101 20.29 -28.35 4.52
N ILE A 102 19.77 -27.22 4.06
CA ILE A 102 20.55 -26.01 3.80
C ILE A 102 21.06 -25.38 5.11
N ARG A 103 20.22 -25.30 6.14
CA ARG A 103 20.59 -24.77 7.47
C ARG A 103 21.69 -25.62 8.13
N ALA A 104 21.63 -26.94 7.99
CA ALA A 104 22.65 -27.86 8.49
C ALA A 104 24.05 -27.62 7.88
N LEU A 105 24.12 -27.01 6.71
CA LEU A 105 25.36 -26.56 6.07
C LEU A 105 25.82 -25.15 6.51
N GLY A 106 25.11 -24.52 7.47
CA GLY A 106 25.36 -23.17 7.95
C GLY A 106 24.73 -22.06 7.10
N GLY A 107 23.91 -22.40 6.11
CA GLY A 107 23.17 -21.43 5.31
C GLY A 107 21.91 -20.92 6.00
N LYS A 108 21.44 -19.74 5.63
CA LYS A 108 20.11 -19.23 6.01
C LYS A 108 19.09 -19.66 4.96
N ALA A 109 18.01 -20.27 5.40
CA ALA A 109 16.98 -20.77 4.51
C ALA A 109 15.57 -20.57 5.07
N VAL A 110 14.62 -20.34 4.18
CA VAL A 110 13.19 -20.33 4.48
C VAL A 110 12.45 -21.34 3.58
N ALA A 111 11.47 -22.03 4.15
CA ALA A 111 10.59 -22.89 3.38
C ALA A 111 9.27 -22.16 3.08
N THR A 112 8.91 -22.10 1.79
CA THR A 112 7.69 -21.45 1.32
C THR A 112 6.46 -22.35 1.40
N LEU A 113 6.65 -23.62 1.73
CA LEU A 113 5.61 -24.65 1.85
C LEU A 113 4.83 -24.85 0.54
N GLY A 114 5.55 -24.86 -0.54
CA GLY A 114 5.09 -24.92 -1.93
C GLY A 114 5.86 -23.90 -2.79
N GLY A 115 5.32 -23.49 -3.93
CA GLY A 115 5.90 -22.38 -4.69
C GLY A 115 5.76 -21.04 -3.95
N VAL A 116 6.72 -20.14 -4.13
CA VAL A 116 6.66 -18.80 -3.54
C VAL A 116 5.45 -18.03 -4.05
N SER A 117 4.66 -17.48 -3.15
CA SER A 117 3.55 -16.58 -3.47
C SER A 117 4.01 -15.12 -3.57
N ARG A 118 3.19 -14.26 -4.18
CA ARG A 118 3.47 -12.81 -4.24
C ARG A 118 3.63 -12.18 -2.86
N ASP A 119 2.81 -12.61 -1.89
CA ASP A 119 2.88 -12.09 -0.52
C ASP A 119 4.19 -12.52 0.17
N GLN A 120 4.62 -13.75 -0.01
CA GLN A 120 5.91 -14.25 0.50
C GLN A 120 7.08 -13.54 -0.19
N ALA A 121 7.03 -13.36 -1.50
CA ALA A 121 8.04 -12.61 -2.24
C ALA A 121 8.11 -11.15 -1.78
N GLY A 122 6.99 -10.53 -1.48
CA GLY A 122 6.92 -9.18 -0.91
C GLY A 122 7.67 -9.08 0.43
N ILE A 123 7.48 -10.05 1.33
CA ILE A 123 8.21 -10.13 2.60
C ILE A 123 9.71 -10.30 2.35
N ILE A 124 10.11 -11.26 1.50
CA ILE A 124 11.52 -11.54 1.20
C ILE A 124 12.20 -10.31 0.57
N ASN A 125 11.56 -9.67 -0.39
CA ASN A 125 12.07 -8.45 -1.02
C ASN A 125 12.25 -7.27 -0.02
N SER A 126 11.49 -7.27 1.08
CA SER A 126 11.61 -6.25 2.13
C SER A 126 12.81 -6.46 3.06
N LEU A 127 13.49 -7.61 3.00
CA LEU A 127 14.62 -7.95 3.86
C LEU A 127 15.94 -7.23 3.47
N GLY A 128 16.01 -6.65 2.26
CA GLY A 128 17.22 -5.96 1.80
C GLY A 128 18.38 -6.91 1.47
N LEU A 129 18.06 -8.10 1.01
CA LEU A 129 19.03 -9.13 0.61
C LEU A 129 19.84 -8.70 -0.60
N ILE A 130 21.09 -9.16 -0.68
CA ILE A 130 21.97 -8.97 -1.84
C ILE A 130 21.82 -10.17 -2.79
N GLU A 131 21.66 -11.38 -2.24
CA GLU A 131 21.53 -12.61 -3.03
C GLU A 131 20.39 -13.47 -2.51
N ILE A 132 19.63 -14.06 -3.43
CA ILE A 132 18.58 -15.04 -3.18
C ILE A 132 18.92 -16.30 -3.94
N ARG A 133 18.94 -17.44 -3.26
CA ARG A 133 19.18 -18.76 -3.80
C ARG A 133 17.91 -19.57 -3.86
N LEU A 134 17.47 -19.95 -5.04
CA LEU A 134 16.30 -20.79 -5.24
C LEU A 134 16.72 -22.25 -5.20
N CYS A 135 16.22 -23.00 -4.24
CA CYS A 135 16.59 -24.39 -3.96
C CYS A 135 15.32 -25.28 -3.99
N TYR A 136 14.62 -25.27 -5.12
CA TYR A 136 13.43 -26.09 -5.33
C TYR A 136 13.80 -27.47 -5.89
N ASP A 137 12.83 -28.42 -5.81
CA ASP A 137 12.99 -29.78 -6.29
C ASP A 137 13.36 -29.83 -7.79
N ALA A 138 14.20 -30.76 -8.19
CA ALA A 138 14.66 -30.93 -9.56
C ALA A 138 13.70 -31.79 -10.41
N ASP A 139 12.42 -31.77 -10.11
CA ASP A 139 11.35 -32.36 -10.92
C ASP A 139 10.66 -31.30 -11.81
N SER A 140 9.74 -31.73 -12.66
CA SER A 140 9.01 -30.81 -13.55
C SER A 140 8.20 -29.75 -12.80
N ALA A 141 7.60 -30.11 -11.65
CA ALA A 141 6.81 -29.19 -10.85
C ALA A 141 7.70 -28.17 -10.11
N GLY A 142 8.82 -28.61 -9.53
CA GLY A 142 9.80 -27.76 -8.87
C GLY A 142 10.47 -26.80 -9.84
N ARG A 143 10.81 -27.24 -11.06
CA ARG A 143 11.31 -26.37 -12.12
C ARG A 143 10.29 -25.31 -12.53
N GLY A 144 9.00 -25.65 -12.63
CA GLY A 144 7.93 -24.67 -12.86
C GLY A 144 7.86 -23.61 -11.75
N LYS A 145 8.00 -24.03 -10.49
CA LYS A 145 8.05 -23.12 -9.33
C LYS A 145 9.29 -22.24 -9.36
N THR A 146 10.47 -22.79 -9.70
CA THR A 146 11.71 -22.04 -9.87
C THR A 146 11.56 -20.95 -10.92
N ARG A 147 11.04 -21.28 -12.11
CA ARG A 147 10.78 -20.32 -13.18
C ARG A 147 9.89 -19.16 -12.70
N ASN A 148 8.80 -19.48 -12.00
CA ASN A 148 7.90 -18.46 -11.47
C ASN A 148 8.57 -17.61 -10.38
N ALA A 149 9.40 -18.24 -9.53
CA ALA A 149 10.09 -17.57 -8.43
C ALA A 149 11.15 -16.56 -8.93
N ILE A 150 11.87 -16.88 -10.00
CA ILE A 150 12.86 -15.97 -10.61
C ILE A 150 12.24 -14.60 -10.90
N GLY A 151 11.02 -14.56 -11.44
CA GLY A 151 10.32 -13.33 -11.77
C GLY A 151 9.89 -12.46 -10.58
N TYR A 152 9.91 -13.00 -9.36
CA TYR A 152 9.52 -12.23 -8.17
C TYR A 152 10.67 -11.45 -7.51
N PHE A 153 11.93 -11.79 -7.83
CA PHE A 153 13.10 -11.24 -7.15
C PHE A 153 13.97 -10.42 -8.11
N ASN A 154 13.68 -9.14 -8.22
CA ASN A 154 14.39 -8.20 -9.10
C ASN A 154 15.28 -7.20 -8.35
N ARG A 155 15.36 -7.30 -7.00
CA ARG A 155 16.15 -6.40 -6.16
C ARG A 155 17.41 -7.04 -5.59
N ALA A 156 17.55 -8.33 -5.72
CA ALA A 156 18.69 -9.11 -5.28
C ALA A 156 19.21 -9.93 -6.46
N LYS A 157 20.49 -10.30 -6.43
CA LYS A 157 21.00 -11.30 -7.34
C LYS A 157 20.27 -12.62 -7.08
N VAL A 158 19.73 -13.25 -8.12
CA VAL A 158 19.08 -14.56 -8.03
C VAL A 158 20.03 -15.63 -8.58
N SER A 159 20.17 -16.74 -7.88
CA SER A 159 20.84 -17.92 -8.37
C SER A 159 20.00 -19.17 -8.07
N VAL A 160 20.13 -20.20 -8.87
CA VAL A 160 19.31 -21.43 -8.79
C VAL A 160 20.23 -22.62 -8.50
N LEU A 161 19.91 -23.36 -7.45
CA LEU A 161 20.62 -24.59 -7.10
C LEU A 161 20.34 -25.67 -8.16
N ASP A 162 21.37 -26.16 -8.79
CA ASP A 162 21.32 -27.18 -9.82
C ASP A 162 21.44 -28.57 -9.20
N LEU A 163 20.31 -29.19 -8.94
CA LEU A 163 20.19 -30.51 -8.33
C LEU A 163 20.13 -31.62 -9.39
N PRO A 164 20.58 -32.85 -9.05
CA PRO A 164 20.35 -34.01 -9.90
C PRO A 164 18.86 -34.25 -10.17
N GLU A 165 18.52 -34.78 -11.33
CA GLU A 165 17.15 -35.00 -11.79
C GLU A 165 16.33 -35.76 -10.78
N GLY A 166 15.14 -35.24 -10.46
CA GLY A 166 14.18 -35.84 -9.53
C GLY A 166 14.58 -35.81 -8.06
N LYS A 167 15.63 -35.08 -7.70
CA LYS A 167 16.10 -34.89 -6.32
C LYS A 167 15.63 -33.58 -5.73
N ASP A 168 15.45 -33.57 -4.40
CA ASP A 168 15.30 -32.38 -3.59
C ASP A 168 16.54 -32.17 -2.69
N PRO A 169 16.72 -31.01 -2.05
CA PRO A 169 17.87 -30.77 -1.16
C PRO A 169 18.00 -31.77 -0.01
N ASN A 170 16.89 -32.33 0.49
CA ASN A 170 16.90 -33.29 1.57
C ASN A 170 17.23 -34.74 1.11
N ASP A 171 17.14 -35.02 -0.19
CA ASP A 171 17.50 -36.30 -0.78
C ASP A 171 19.03 -36.50 -0.91
N LEU A 172 19.81 -35.45 -0.68
CA LEU A 172 21.26 -35.47 -0.84
C LEU A 172 21.95 -35.45 0.51
N SER A 173 23.08 -36.17 0.62
CA SER A 173 23.98 -36.02 1.76
C SER A 173 24.57 -34.61 1.84
N PRO A 174 25.02 -34.15 3.02
CA PRO A 174 25.67 -32.84 3.15
C PRO A 174 26.86 -32.64 2.20
N GLU A 175 27.62 -33.69 1.90
CA GLU A 175 28.75 -33.70 1.00
C GLU A 175 28.32 -33.51 -0.47
N GLU A 176 27.27 -34.23 -0.89
CA GLU A 176 26.70 -34.12 -2.23
C GLU A 176 26.06 -32.74 -2.44
N LEU A 177 25.33 -32.25 -1.46
CA LEU A 177 24.67 -30.93 -1.55
C LEU A 177 25.68 -29.78 -1.67
N LYS A 178 26.84 -29.88 -1.00
CA LYS A 178 27.95 -28.92 -1.14
C LYS A 178 28.61 -28.92 -2.53
N GLN A 179 28.52 -30.03 -3.28
CA GLN A 179 29.08 -30.15 -4.61
C GLN A 179 28.13 -29.60 -5.69
N CYS A 180 26.85 -29.39 -5.35
CA CYS A 180 25.88 -28.79 -6.27
C CYS A 180 26.26 -27.33 -6.55
N VAL A 181 26.12 -26.92 -7.79
CA VAL A 181 26.43 -25.56 -8.24
C VAL A 181 25.20 -24.67 -8.26
N TYR A 182 25.42 -23.37 -8.12
CA TYR A 182 24.38 -22.36 -8.30
C TYR A 182 24.55 -21.75 -9.69
N LEU A 183 23.53 -21.85 -10.52
CA LEU A 183 23.50 -21.30 -11.88
C LEU A 183 22.83 -19.91 -11.85
N GLU A 184 23.28 -19.03 -12.73
CA GLU A 184 22.52 -17.81 -13.03
C GLU A 184 21.20 -18.19 -13.71
N PRO A 185 20.12 -17.37 -13.55
CA PRO A 185 18.81 -17.68 -14.10
C PRO A 185 18.80 -18.02 -15.59
N ASP A 186 19.57 -17.28 -16.40
CA ASP A 186 19.66 -17.51 -17.85
C ASP A 186 20.37 -18.83 -18.19
N GLU A 187 21.43 -19.20 -17.45
CA GLU A 187 22.15 -20.47 -17.61
C GLU A 187 21.25 -21.64 -17.24
N TRP A 188 20.52 -21.50 -16.11
CA TRP A 188 19.55 -22.51 -15.67
C TRP A 188 18.42 -22.69 -16.69
N ALA A 189 17.87 -21.57 -17.19
CA ALA A 189 16.80 -21.58 -18.17
C ALA A 189 17.24 -22.23 -19.50
N ALA A 190 18.46 -21.93 -19.98
CA ALA A 190 19.03 -22.54 -21.16
C ALA A 190 19.23 -24.04 -20.97
N LYS A 191 19.72 -24.47 -19.79
CA LYS A 191 19.95 -25.89 -19.48
C LYS A 191 18.66 -26.71 -19.50
N TYR A 192 17.56 -26.17 -19.01
CA TYR A 192 16.29 -26.89 -18.86
C TYR A 192 15.22 -26.52 -19.89
N GLY A 193 15.57 -25.73 -20.91
CA GLY A 193 14.68 -25.40 -22.02
C GLY A 193 13.55 -24.44 -21.66
N PHE A 194 13.75 -23.59 -20.65
CA PHE A 194 12.78 -22.57 -20.24
C PHE A 194 13.25 -21.20 -20.75
N PRO A 195 12.67 -20.61 -21.82
CA PRO A 195 13.03 -19.26 -22.23
C PRO A 195 12.60 -18.27 -21.14
N LEU A 196 13.55 -17.51 -20.59
CA LEU A 196 13.30 -16.42 -19.67
C LEU A 196 12.95 -15.12 -20.41
N ASN A 197 13.26 -15.04 -21.71
CA ASN A 197 12.92 -13.93 -22.60
C ASN A 197 11.75 -14.34 -23.50
N GLY A 198 10.63 -13.59 -23.39
CA GLY A 198 9.47 -13.82 -24.22
C GLY A 198 9.74 -13.52 -25.69
N ASN A 199 9.60 -14.52 -26.53
CA ASN A 199 8.97 -14.39 -27.84
C ASN A 199 8.47 -15.77 -28.31
N GLU A 200 7.19 -15.74 -28.70
CA GLU A 200 6.46 -16.57 -29.67
C GLU A 200 5.83 -17.90 -29.24
N ASN A 201 4.51 -17.86 -29.28
CA ASN A 201 3.54 -18.87 -29.73
C ASN A 201 3.50 -20.24 -29.04
N ALA A 202 2.69 -20.31 -28.01
CA ALA A 202 1.84 -21.46 -27.76
C ALA A 202 0.50 -20.95 -27.18
N GLU A 203 -0.56 -21.26 -27.89
CA GLU A 203 -1.93 -21.11 -27.42
C GLU A 203 -2.10 -21.89 -26.12
N ASP A 204 -2.15 -21.18 -25.01
CA ASP A 204 -2.85 -21.64 -23.82
C ASP A 204 -3.31 -20.44 -22.98
N THR A 205 -4.56 -20.50 -22.60
CA THR A 205 -5.36 -19.47 -21.96
C THR A 205 -4.95 -19.22 -20.52
N SER A 206 -3.82 -18.57 -20.32
CA SER A 206 -3.43 -17.86 -19.11
C SER A 206 -2.23 -16.92 -19.36
N LYS A 207 -2.36 -16.04 -20.35
CA LYS A 207 -1.38 -14.96 -20.58
C LYS A 207 -1.45 -13.94 -19.47
N GLN A 208 -0.65 -14.14 -18.42
CA GLN A 208 -0.22 -13.04 -17.58
C GLN A 208 1.00 -12.39 -18.24
N HIS A 209 0.79 -11.28 -18.92
CA HIS A 209 1.88 -10.46 -19.42
C HIS A 209 2.76 -9.99 -18.27
N ILE A 210 4.05 -10.31 -18.37
CA ILE A 210 5.10 -9.65 -17.61
C ILE A 210 5.14 -8.22 -18.16
N ILE A 211 4.59 -7.28 -17.38
CA ILE A 211 4.91 -5.88 -17.57
C ILE A 211 6.38 -5.80 -17.22
N GLU A 212 7.23 -5.48 -18.22
CA GLU A 212 8.48 -4.83 -17.87
C GLU A 212 8.11 -3.72 -16.90
N PRO A 213 8.68 -3.70 -15.68
CA PRO A 213 8.52 -2.51 -14.89
C PRO A 213 9.08 -1.41 -15.81
N VAL A 214 8.24 -0.52 -16.30
CA VAL A 214 8.69 0.84 -16.53
C VAL A 214 9.54 1.06 -15.30
N ALA A 215 10.84 1.23 -15.50
CA ALA A 215 11.73 1.54 -14.41
C ALA A 215 11.12 2.76 -13.76
N SER A 216 10.18 2.52 -12.86
CA SER A 216 9.83 3.46 -11.85
C SER A 216 11.11 3.53 -11.06
N THR A 217 12.00 4.37 -11.53
CA THR A 217 12.91 5.09 -10.70
C THR A 217 12.06 5.81 -9.66
N PHE A 218 11.44 5.05 -8.75
CA PHE A 218 11.28 5.50 -7.39
C PHE A 218 12.71 5.50 -6.81
N SER A 219 13.60 6.22 -7.51
CA SER A 219 14.78 6.78 -6.93
C SER A 219 14.26 7.50 -5.70
N ASP A 220 14.86 7.11 -4.56
CA ASP A 220 14.95 7.89 -3.35
C ASP A 220 14.12 9.17 -3.50
N THR A 221 12.93 9.22 -2.87
CA THR A 221 12.11 10.43 -2.92
C THR A 221 12.90 11.49 -2.17
N GLY A 222 13.88 12.03 -2.86
CA GLY A 222 14.73 13.12 -2.40
C GLY A 222 13.87 14.27 -1.87
N PRO A 223 14.46 15.28 -1.28
CA PRO A 223 13.73 16.46 -0.85
C PRO A 223 12.87 16.94 -2.01
N LEU A 224 11.66 17.44 -1.71
CA LEU A 224 10.75 18.03 -2.70
C LEU A 224 11.57 18.84 -3.71
N THR A 225 11.60 18.35 -4.95
CA THR A 225 12.36 19.01 -6.01
C THR A 225 11.78 20.42 -6.25
N GLU A 226 12.65 21.38 -6.54
CA GLU A 226 12.20 22.69 -7.00
C GLU A 226 11.30 22.50 -8.24
N GLY A 227 10.09 23.03 -8.16
CA GLY A 227 9.08 22.88 -9.22
C GLY A 227 7.84 22.08 -8.82
N CYS A 228 7.86 21.30 -7.75
CA CYS A 228 6.67 20.59 -7.26
C CYS A 228 5.60 21.51 -6.64
N TYR A 229 5.91 22.77 -6.41
CA TYR A 229 4.99 23.79 -5.88
C TYR A 229 5.42 25.20 -6.32
N PRO A 230 4.53 26.21 -6.27
CA PRO A 230 4.86 27.60 -6.64
C PRO A 230 6.00 28.18 -5.77
N LYS A 231 6.91 28.93 -6.39
CA LYS A 231 8.02 29.60 -5.68
C LYS A 231 7.56 30.74 -4.76
N THR A 232 6.36 31.26 -4.99
CA THR A 232 5.73 32.36 -4.23
C THR A 232 4.39 31.94 -3.64
N GLY A 233 3.82 32.74 -2.76
CA GLY A 233 2.51 32.48 -2.19
C GLY A 233 2.53 31.78 -0.84
N PHE A 234 1.44 31.08 -0.52
CA PHE A 234 1.22 30.46 0.79
C PHE A 234 2.14 29.25 1.04
N ILE A 235 2.27 28.37 0.04
CA ILE A 235 2.96 27.09 0.21
C ILE A 235 4.43 27.23 0.63
N PRO A 236 5.29 27.98 -0.09
CA PRO A 236 6.68 28.14 0.33
C PRO A 236 6.82 28.85 1.69
N LEU A 237 5.91 29.76 2.00
CA LEU A 237 5.86 30.41 3.30
C LEU A 237 5.51 29.42 4.42
N TYR A 238 4.54 28.54 4.16
CA TYR A 238 4.14 27.47 5.08
C TYR A 238 5.26 26.46 5.32
N LEU A 239 5.94 26.01 4.27
CA LEU A 239 7.08 25.10 4.41
C LEU A 239 8.20 25.74 5.25
N LYS A 240 8.50 27.02 5.02
CA LYS A 240 9.48 27.76 5.83
C LYS A 240 9.07 27.89 7.30
N TYR A 241 7.77 28.01 7.58
CA TYR A 241 7.22 28.06 8.93
C TYR A 241 7.24 26.70 9.61
N ALA A 242 6.85 25.63 8.90
CA ALA A 242 6.61 24.31 9.48
C ALA A 242 7.89 23.48 9.69
N ARG A 243 8.87 23.58 8.80
CA ARG A 243 10.15 22.83 8.88
C ARG A 243 10.85 22.90 10.25
N PRO A 244 11.01 24.08 10.90
CA PRO A 244 11.65 24.14 12.20
C PRO A 244 10.78 23.67 13.37
N LEU A 245 9.55 23.27 13.13
CA LEU A 245 8.61 22.82 14.19
C LEU A 245 8.59 21.30 14.38
N THR A 246 9.04 20.53 13.38
CA THR A 246 9.01 19.07 13.44
C THR A 246 9.95 18.43 12.42
N GLU A 247 10.39 17.23 12.71
CA GLU A 247 11.22 16.36 11.84
C GLU A 247 10.41 15.76 10.67
N ALA A 248 9.15 16.13 10.47
CA ALA A 248 8.33 15.62 9.38
C ALA A 248 8.93 16.01 8.02
N ARG A 249 8.79 15.14 7.04
CA ARG A 249 9.26 15.38 5.68
C ARG A 249 8.47 16.51 4.99
N ASP A 250 9.12 17.21 4.09
CA ASP A 250 8.54 18.34 3.34
C ASP A 250 7.27 17.94 2.57
N GLN A 251 7.21 16.72 2.04
CA GLN A 251 6.02 16.19 1.37
C GLN A 251 4.78 16.17 2.29
N PHE A 252 4.98 15.91 3.58
CA PHE A 252 3.88 15.91 4.55
C PHE A 252 3.43 17.33 4.88
N HIS A 253 4.38 18.26 4.95
CA HIS A 253 4.07 19.67 5.10
C HIS A 253 3.37 20.23 3.86
N LEU A 254 3.77 19.81 2.65
CA LEU A 254 3.09 20.19 1.42
C LEU A 254 1.64 19.69 1.39
N ALA A 255 1.42 18.42 1.72
CA ALA A 255 0.07 17.86 1.80
C ALA A 255 -0.81 18.64 2.79
N THR A 256 -0.25 18.99 3.96
CA THR A 256 -0.95 19.80 4.96
C THR A 256 -1.25 21.21 4.47
N ALA A 257 -0.30 21.88 3.80
CA ALA A 257 -0.52 23.19 3.22
C ALA A 257 -1.63 23.18 2.16
N LEU A 258 -1.67 22.13 1.34
CA LEU A 258 -2.72 21.92 0.34
C LEU A 258 -4.10 21.68 0.99
N ALA A 259 -4.18 20.92 2.08
CA ALA A 259 -5.43 20.75 2.83
C ALA A 259 -5.94 22.06 3.40
N VAL A 260 -5.05 22.85 3.99
CA VAL A 260 -5.39 24.18 4.55
C VAL A 260 -5.90 25.13 3.45
N LEU A 261 -5.23 25.19 2.31
CA LEU A 261 -5.67 26.01 1.18
C LEU A 261 -6.98 25.51 0.58
N SER A 262 -7.10 24.19 0.40
CA SER A 262 -8.30 23.57 -0.14
C SER A 262 -9.53 23.97 0.68
N ILE A 263 -9.50 23.81 2.00
CA ILE A 263 -10.66 24.19 2.84
C ILE A 263 -10.81 25.72 2.98
N ALA A 264 -9.74 26.50 2.88
CA ALA A 264 -9.85 27.96 2.94
C ALA A 264 -10.50 28.55 1.69
N TYR A 265 -10.21 28.00 0.52
CA TYR A 265 -10.83 28.48 -0.73
C TYR A 265 -12.29 28.04 -0.87
N GLU A 266 -12.63 26.84 -0.40
CA GLU A 266 -14.00 26.30 -0.52
C GLU A 266 -14.46 26.30 -1.99
N ARG A 267 -15.72 26.75 -2.23
CA ARG A 267 -16.29 26.88 -3.57
C ARG A 267 -16.03 28.27 -4.22
N ARG A 268 -15.14 29.10 -3.63
CA ARG A 268 -14.84 30.46 -4.14
C ARG A 268 -14.04 30.48 -5.41
N ILE A 269 -13.34 29.38 -5.72
CA ILE A 269 -12.53 29.24 -6.95
C ILE A 269 -12.92 27.96 -7.68
N TYR A 270 -12.99 28.04 -9.00
CA TYR A 270 -13.33 26.89 -9.82
C TYR A 270 -12.83 27.01 -11.27
N ILE A 271 -12.79 25.89 -11.96
CA ILE A 271 -12.59 25.77 -13.40
C ILE A 271 -13.91 25.23 -13.97
N GLN A 272 -14.45 25.87 -15.03
CA GLN A 272 -15.67 25.42 -15.66
C GLN A 272 -15.38 24.39 -16.75
N GLU A 273 -15.91 23.19 -16.56
CA GLU A 273 -16.01 22.16 -17.59
C GLU A 273 -17.49 21.75 -17.76
N SER A 274 -17.77 20.48 -18.10
CA SER A 274 -19.15 19.96 -18.09
C SER A 274 -19.83 20.12 -16.73
N SER A 275 -19.04 20.04 -15.67
CA SER A 275 -19.38 20.41 -14.29
C SER A 275 -18.24 21.24 -13.69
N PRO A 276 -18.53 22.15 -12.75
CA PRO A 276 -17.49 22.94 -12.11
C PRO A 276 -16.50 22.03 -11.35
N ILE A 277 -15.20 22.29 -11.53
CA ILE A 277 -14.12 21.63 -10.80
C ILE A 277 -13.66 22.58 -9.70
N PHE A 278 -13.91 22.21 -8.46
CA PHE A 278 -13.48 22.97 -7.29
C PHE A 278 -12.13 22.49 -6.74
N ALA A 279 -11.55 23.24 -5.81
CA ALA A 279 -10.24 23.00 -5.24
C ALA A 279 -10.22 21.97 -4.08
N ASN A 280 -11.29 21.22 -3.88
CA ASN A 280 -11.37 20.21 -2.81
C ASN A 280 -10.45 19.02 -3.09
N LEU A 281 -9.74 18.57 -2.06
CA LEU A 281 -8.75 17.48 -2.16
C LEU A 281 -8.98 16.42 -1.09
N TYR A 282 -8.70 15.17 -1.47
CA TYR A 282 -8.49 14.05 -0.55
C TYR A 282 -7.01 13.71 -0.52
N LEU A 283 -6.37 13.82 0.64
CA LEU A 283 -4.91 13.78 0.80
C LEU A 283 -4.53 12.68 1.78
N ALA A 284 -3.66 11.78 1.37
CA ALA A 284 -3.16 10.70 2.20
C ALA A 284 -1.66 10.82 2.42
N ILE A 285 -1.25 10.92 3.67
CA ILE A 285 0.14 10.98 4.11
C ILE A 285 0.56 9.59 4.58
N VAL A 286 1.48 8.96 3.86
CA VAL A 286 1.92 7.59 4.13
C VAL A 286 3.41 7.55 4.44
N GLY A 287 3.77 6.93 5.55
CA GLY A 287 5.16 6.79 5.97
C GLY A 287 5.29 5.85 7.15
N TYR A 288 6.52 5.58 7.57
CA TYR A 288 6.79 4.68 8.68
C TYR A 288 6.09 5.12 9.98
N SER A 289 5.68 4.14 10.81
CA SER A 289 5.07 4.40 12.11
C SER A 289 6.05 5.12 13.04
N SER A 290 5.53 6.01 13.88
CA SER A 290 6.24 6.76 14.93
C SER A 290 7.34 7.72 14.46
N ALA A 291 8.21 7.32 13.53
CA ALA A 291 9.37 8.10 13.10
C ALA A 291 9.02 9.26 12.15
N SER A 292 7.99 9.13 11.34
CA SER A 292 7.71 10.07 10.23
C SER A 292 6.90 11.31 10.63
N LYS A 293 6.46 11.44 11.89
CA LYS A 293 5.75 12.63 12.43
C LYS A 293 4.53 13.10 11.61
N LYS A 294 3.81 12.17 10.94
CA LYS A 294 2.62 12.44 10.09
C LYS A 294 1.58 13.30 10.80
N SER A 295 1.03 12.81 11.91
CA SER A 295 -0.01 13.50 12.67
C SER A 295 0.47 14.85 13.22
N THR A 296 1.78 15.00 13.52
CA THR A 296 2.34 16.28 13.95
C THR A 296 2.33 17.30 12.82
N SER A 297 2.69 16.90 11.59
CA SER A 297 2.64 17.79 10.43
C SER A 297 1.21 18.27 10.14
N ILE A 298 0.22 17.37 10.21
CA ILE A 298 -1.20 17.71 10.03
C ILE A 298 -1.63 18.74 11.08
N ARG A 299 -1.38 18.48 12.36
CA ARG A 299 -1.77 19.38 13.47
C ARG A 299 -1.21 20.79 13.37
N ILE A 300 0.00 20.97 12.78
CA ILE A 300 0.58 22.32 12.56
C ILE A 300 -0.33 23.14 11.63
N GLY A 301 -0.79 22.58 10.53
CA GLY A 301 -1.69 23.27 9.59
C GLY A 301 -3.10 23.46 10.15
N LEU A 302 -3.66 22.42 10.79
CA LEU A 302 -4.99 22.51 11.38
C LEU A 302 -5.07 23.57 12.50
N LYS A 303 -3.97 23.77 13.24
CA LYS A 303 -3.91 24.82 14.25
C LYS A 303 -3.98 26.22 13.62
N LEU A 304 -3.31 26.45 12.48
CA LEU A 304 -3.43 27.70 11.75
C LEU A 304 -4.85 27.91 11.21
N LEU A 305 -5.45 26.87 10.68
CA LEU A 305 -6.81 26.91 10.16
C LEU A 305 -7.81 27.25 11.25
N LYS A 306 -7.71 26.62 12.41
CA LYS A 306 -8.61 26.86 13.55
C LYS A 306 -8.54 28.28 14.08
N ASP A 307 -7.38 28.92 14.00
CA ASP A 307 -7.22 30.32 14.43
C ASP A 307 -8.00 31.31 13.52
N ILE A 308 -8.28 30.92 12.25
CA ILE A 308 -8.92 31.79 11.25
C ILE A 308 -10.37 31.37 10.95
N PHE A 309 -10.63 30.07 10.91
CA PHE A 309 -11.90 29.46 10.57
C PHE A 309 -12.41 28.57 11.72
N PRO A 310 -12.69 29.14 12.93
CA PRO A 310 -13.11 28.35 14.08
C PRO A 310 -14.45 27.63 13.85
N GLU A 311 -15.27 28.15 12.93
CA GLU A 311 -16.54 27.56 12.50
C GLU A 311 -16.37 26.34 11.60
N ARG A 312 -15.17 26.13 11.02
CA ARG A 312 -14.88 24.94 10.21
C ARG A 312 -14.54 23.81 11.15
N THR A 313 -15.56 23.09 11.55
CA THR A 313 -15.42 21.95 12.46
C THR A 313 -14.66 20.86 11.75
N THR A 314 -13.58 20.42 12.36
CA THR A 314 -12.84 19.26 11.88
C THR A 314 -13.51 18.01 12.43
N LEU A 315 -14.08 17.18 11.55
CA LEU A 315 -14.49 15.83 11.93
C LEU A 315 -13.23 14.99 12.14
N THR A 316 -13.06 14.49 13.36
CA THR A 316 -11.86 13.70 13.72
C THR A 316 -12.21 12.26 14.03
N ASN A 317 -11.40 11.36 13.47
CA ASN A 317 -11.19 9.97 13.82
C ASN A 317 -12.29 8.95 13.56
N VAL A 318 -13.42 8.96 14.22
CA VAL A 318 -14.44 7.92 14.06
C VAL A 318 -15.80 8.57 13.94
N PHE A 319 -16.33 8.52 12.73
CA PHE A 319 -17.68 9.00 12.46
C PHE A 319 -18.46 7.91 11.73
N THR A 320 -19.75 7.85 12.01
CA THR A 320 -20.68 6.99 11.28
C THR A 320 -21.16 7.70 10.01
N PRO A 321 -21.76 6.98 9.05
CA PRO A 321 -22.40 7.61 7.90
C PRO A 321 -23.40 8.69 8.29
N GLU A 322 -24.19 8.46 9.34
CA GLU A 322 -25.18 9.41 9.86
C GLU A 322 -24.51 10.65 10.49
N GLY A 323 -23.44 10.42 11.27
CA GLY A 323 -22.66 11.51 11.88
C GLY A 323 -21.98 12.38 10.83
N LEU A 324 -21.45 11.78 9.76
CA LEU A 324 -20.90 12.52 8.62
C LEU A 324 -21.97 13.39 7.95
N GLN A 325 -23.14 12.82 7.68
CA GLN A 325 -24.24 13.54 7.03
C GLN A 325 -24.76 14.68 7.90
N SER A 326 -24.95 14.47 9.23
CA SER A 326 -25.37 15.54 10.14
C SER A 326 -24.35 16.68 10.18
N ALA A 327 -23.06 16.38 10.13
CA ALA A 327 -22.05 17.42 10.08
C ALA A 327 -22.12 18.26 8.79
N PHE A 328 -22.46 17.66 7.65
CA PHE A 328 -22.69 18.40 6.42
C PHE A 328 -24.00 19.19 6.40
N GLU A 329 -25.04 18.73 7.12
CA GLU A 329 -26.26 19.53 7.34
C GLU A 329 -25.97 20.78 8.18
N GLU A 330 -25.13 20.65 9.22
CA GLU A 330 -24.74 21.79 10.09
C GLU A 330 -23.82 22.78 9.36
N CYS A 331 -22.83 22.24 8.64
CA CYS A 331 -21.88 23.04 7.85
C CYS A 331 -21.50 22.27 6.58
N PRO A 332 -21.92 22.73 5.38
CA PRO A 332 -21.63 22.01 4.13
C PRO A 332 -20.15 22.04 3.72
N ARG A 333 -19.31 22.82 4.40
CA ARG A 333 -17.85 22.87 4.17
C ARG A 333 -17.15 22.14 5.30
N GLN A 334 -16.66 20.93 5.05
CA GLN A 334 -16.06 20.08 6.07
C GLN A 334 -14.62 19.72 5.77
N LEU A 335 -13.75 19.88 6.77
CA LEU A 335 -12.44 19.26 6.80
C LEU A 335 -12.54 17.98 7.64
N ILE A 336 -12.22 16.86 7.03
CA ILE A 336 -12.29 15.52 7.62
C ILE A 336 -10.85 15.06 7.88
N GLU A 337 -10.49 14.92 9.15
CA GLU A 337 -9.22 14.36 9.57
C GLU A 337 -9.38 12.88 9.92
N ILE A 338 -8.68 11.99 9.22
CA ILE A 338 -8.62 10.57 9.55
C ILE A 338 -7.20 10.28 10.04
N ASP A 339 -7.03 10.13 11.35
CA ASP A 339 -5.71 9.97 11.97
C ASP A 339 -5.00 8.70 11.49
N GLU A 340 -5.77 7.62 11.22
CA GLU A 340 -5.25 6.35 10.73
C GLU A 340 -6.16 5.76 9.65
N LEU A 341 -5.77 5.96 8.39
CA LEU A 341 -6.57 5.52 7.24
C LEU A 341 -6.73 3.99 7.19
N GLY A 342 -5.66 3.21 7.45
CA GLY A 342 -5.76 1.75 7.45
C GLY A 342 -6.77 1.25 8.49
N GLY A 343 -6.72 1.80 9.70
CA GLY A 343 -7.69 1.48 10.75
C GLY A 343 -9.14 1.89 10.39
N PHE A 344 -9.32 3.03 9.73
CA PHE A 344 -10.62 3.46 9.21
C PHE A 344 -11.16 2.49 8.16
N LEU A 345 -10.35 2.12 7.16
CA LEU A 345 -10.71 1.15 6.11
C LEU A 345 -11.06 -0.23 6.71
N GLY A 346 -10.30 -0.67 7.70
CA GLY A 346 -10.60 -1.90 8.44
C GLY A 346 -11.93 -1.86 9.17
N GLN A 347 -12.34 -0.71 9.70
CA GLN A 347 -13.66 -0.54 10.30
C GLN A 347 -14.77 -0.55 9.25
N VAL A 348 -14.59 0.15 8.13
CA VAL A 348 -15.54 0.17 7.01
C VAL A 348 -15.80 -1.25 6.49
N SER A 349 -14.74 -2.07 6.38
CA SER A 349 -14.87 -3.44 5.89
C SER A 349 -15.49 -4.42 6.88
N LYS A 350 -15.34 -4.18 8.20
CA LYS A 350 -15.71 -5.15 9.25
C LYS A 350 -17.02 -4.81 9.97
N LYS A 351 -17.44 -3.54 9.97
CA LYS A 351 -18.59 -3.07 10.76
C LYS A 351 -19.74 -2.68 9.83
N SER A 352 -20.88 -3.36 9.96
CA SER A 352 -22.05 -3.12 9.10
C SER A 352 -22.59 -1.69 9.17
N TYR A 353 -22.50 -1.02 10.33
CA TYR A 353 -22.94 0.36 10.50
C TYR A 353 -22.03 1.38 9.78
N MET A 354 -20.82 1.00 9.39
CA MET A 354 -19.92 1.82 8.59
C MET A 354 -20.14 1.64 7.08
N SER A 355 -21.01 0.71 6.69
CA SER A 355 -21.35 0.45 5.29
C SER A 355 -21.89 1.72 4.63
N GLY A 356 -21.42 1.99 3.42
CA GLY A 356 -21.84 3.13 2.61
C GLY A 356 -21.16 4.48 2.93
N ILE A 357 -20.25 4.55 3.93
CA ILE A 357 -19.53 5.80 4.21
C ILE A 357 -18.59 6.20 3.07
N THR A 358 -17.94 5.22 2.44
CA THR A 358 -17.10 5.45 1.26
C THR A 358 -17.90 5.91 0.05
N ASP A 359 -19.13 5.42 -0.10
CA ASP A 359 -20.03 5.84 -1.19
C ASP A 359 -20.48 7.28 -1.00
N ILE A 360 -20.76 7.68 0.24
CA ILE A 360 -21.09 9.08 0.57
C ILE A 360 -19.88 9.96 0.24
N LEU A 361 -18.69 9.63 0.73
CA LEU A 361 -17.48 10.40 0.45
C LEU A 361 -17.13 10.44 -1.04
N ASN A 362 -17.38 9.33 -1.76
CA ASN A 362 -17.23 9.29 -3.21
C ASN A 362 -18.17 10.26 -3.92
N SER A 363 -19.43 10.29 -3.50
CA SER A 363 -20.44 11.17 -4.09
C SER A 363 -20.19 12.65 -3.78
N LEU A 364 -19.70 12.94 -2.58
CA LEU A 364 -19.36 14.31 -2.15
C LEU A 364 -18.08 14.86 -2.79
N TYR A 365 -17.15 13.97 -3.23
CA TYR A 365 -15.88 14.40 -3.85
C TYR A 365 -16.06 15.31 -5.06
N ASP A 366 -17.08 15.08 -5.84
CA ASP A 366 -17.37 15.86 -7.06
C ASP A 366 -18.12 17.17 -6.75
N CYS A 367 -18.31 17.53 -5.48
CA CYS A 367 -18.96 18.75 -5.01
C CYS A 367 -20.30 19.04 -5.71
N PRO A 368 -21.29 18.14 -5.64
CA PRO A 368 -22.60 18.37 -6.27
C PRO A 368 -23.26 19.64 -5.73
N SER A 369 -24.19 20.23 -6.47
CA SER A 369 -24.98 21.37 -5.98
C SER A 369 -25.96 20.95 -4.90
N HIS A 370 -26.43 19.70 -4.94
CA HIS A 370 -27.36 19.14 -3.97
C HIS A 370 -26.98 17.69 -3.65
N PHE A 371 -27.07 17.32 -2.38
CA PHE A 371 -26.94 15.94 -1.92
C PHE A 371 -28.15 15.57 -1.08
N GLY A 372 -28.84 14.50 -1.47
CA GLY A 372 -30.00 13.99 -0.73
C GLY A 372 -29.91 12.47 -0.56
N LYS A 373 -30.16 11.98 0.64
CA LYS A 373 -30.25 10.56 0.93
C LYS A 373 -31.43 10.28 1.86
N ARG A 374 -32.33 9.41 1.40
CA ARG A 374 -33.46 8.96 2.21
C ARG A 374 -33.04 7.85 3.14
N LEU A 375 -33.19 8.08 4.43
CA LEU A 375 -33.08 7.08 5.49
C LEU A 375 -34.46 6.56 5.88
N ALA A 376 -34.51 5.50 6.72
CA ALA A 376 -35.78 4.91 7.12
C ALA A 376 -36.72 5.93 7.85
N GLU A 377 -36.14 6.81 8.65
CA GLU A 377 -36.91 7.75 9.50
C GLU A 377 -36.69 9.23 9.14
N LYS A 378 -35.70 9.55 8.30
CA LYS A 378 -35.32 10.94 7.99
C LYS A 378 -34.77 11.03 6.55
N THR A 379 -35.10 12.10 5.86
CA THR A 379 -34.38 12.49 4.64
C THR A 379 -33.29 13.47 5.05
N LEU A 380 -32.05 13.21 4.65
CA LEU A 380 -30.91 14.09 4.84
C LEU A 380 -30.64 14.80 3.54
N GLU A 381 -30.71 16.12 3.55
CA GLU A 381 -30.52 16.98 2.38
C GLU A 381 -29.65 18.17 2.76
N PHE A 382 -28.67 18.47 1.94
CA PHE A 382 -27.85 19.68 2.07
C PHE A 382 -27.31 20.12 0.73
N ASP A 383 -27.13 21.42 0.61
CA ASP A 383 -26.70 22.06 -0.63
C ASP A 383 -25.22 22.39 -0.59
N ASP A 384 -24.62 22.37 -1.78
CA ASP A 384 -23.26 22.82 -2.01
C ASP A 384 -22.19 22.20 -1.11
N PRO A 385 -22.19 20.86 -0.87
CA PRO A 385 -21.18 20.23 -0.04
C PRO A 385 -19.78 20.45 -0.60
N TYR A 386 -18.84 20.63 0.32
CA TYR A 386 -17.43 20.79 -0.02
C TYR A 386 -16.55 20.03 0.98
N PRO A 387 -16.25 18.77 0.70
CA PRO A 387 -15.40 17.95 1.54
C PRO A 387 -13.92 18.15 1.23
N VAL A 388 -13.11 18.27 2.24
CA VAL A 388 -11.66 18.09 2.19
C VAL A 388 -11.28 16.98 3.14
N VAL A 389 -10.49 16.02 2.71
CA VAL A 389 -10.04 14.91 3.55
C VAL A 389 -8.52 14.96 3.67
N ILE A 390 -8.02 14.85 4.88
CA ILE A 390 -6.60 14.61 5.15
C ILE A 390 -6.45 13.44 6.09
N CYS A 391 -5.59 12.50 5.74
CA CYS A 391 -5.38 11.32 6.56
C CYS A 391 -3.89 10.92 6.64
N GLY A 392 -3.57 10.19 7.71
CA GLY A 392 -2.28 9.57 7.89
C GLY A 392 -2.41 8.04 7.87
N SER A 393 -1.40 7.32 7.42
CA SER A 393 -1.31 5.87 7.63
C SER A 393 0.13 5.37 7.64
N PRO A 394 0.46 4.37 8.47
CA PRO A 394 1.61 3.53 8.23
C PRO A 394 1.39 2.70 6.96
N PHE A 395 2.43 2.55 6.15
CA PHE A 395 2.36 1.81 4.90
C PHE A 395 1.81 0.38 5.09
N ARG A 396 2.29 -0.32 6.13
CA ARG A 396 1.90 -1.70 6.42
C ARG A 396 0.38 -1.84 6.69
N TRP A 397 -0.17 -0.98 7.54
CA TRP A 397 -1.60 -1.03 7.88
C TRP A 397 -2.49 -0.74 6.68
N LEU A 398 -2.07 0.21 5.84
CA LEU A 398 -2.78 0.51 4.61
C LEU A 398 -2.77 -0.70 3.65
N ALA A 399 -1.63 -1.38 3.52
CA ALA A 399 -1.51 -2.56 2.66
C ALA A 399 -2.37 -3.74 3.17
N ASP A 400 -2.40 -3.94 4.50
CA ASP A 400 -3.13 -5.04 5.14
C ASP A 400 -4.67 -4.87 5.04
N GLU A 401 -5.17 -3.64 5.14
CA GLU A 401 -6.62 -3.36 5.18
C GLU A 401 -7.20 -2.93 3.82
N ALA A 402 -6.38 -2.56 2.84
CA ALA A 402 -6.85 -2.22 1.50
C ALA A 402 -7.25 -3.48 0.71
N ASN A 403 -8.50 -3.91 0.88
CA ASN A 403 -9.06 -5.04 0.15
C ASN A 403 -9.44 -4.68 -1.31
N SER A 404 -9.81 -5.68 -2.13
CA SER A 404 -10.20 -5.48 -3.54
C SER A 404 -11.38 -4.53 -3.69
N THR A 405 -12.41 -4.67 -2.86
CA THR A 405 -13.63 -3.85 -2.93
C THR A 405 -13.34 -2.35 -2.74
N LEU A 406 -12.45 -2.00 -1.81
CA LEU A 406 -12.06 -0.61 -1.58
C LEU A 406 -11.20 -0.04 -2.71
N LYS A 407 -10.37 -0.88 -3.34
CA LYS A 407 -9.56 -0.52 -4.49
C LYS A 407 -10.43 -0.32 -5.73
N GLU A 408 -11.33 -1.23 -5.99
CA GLU A 408 -12.23 -1.22 -7.16
C GLU A 408 -13.35 -0.18 -7.02
N GLY A 409 -13.82 0.11 -5.79
CA GLY A 409 -14.87 1.10 -5.51
C GLY A 409 -14.49 2.57 -5.75
N GLY A 410 -13.27 2.84 -6.24
CA GLY A 410 -12.82 4.18 -6.62
C GLY A 410 -12.57 5.14 -5.44
N PHE A 411 -12.81 4.74 -4.19
CA PHE A 411 -12.55 5.57 -3.00
C PHE A 411 -11.06 5.91 -2.88
N MET A 412 -10.21 4.88 -2.94
CA MET A 412 -8.76 5.04 -2.86
C MET A 412 -8.18 5.85 -4.02
N ALA A 413 -8.79 5.78 -5.19
CA ALA A 413 -8.37 6.51 -6.38
C ALA A 413 -8.56 8.04 -6.27
N ARG A 414 -9.40 8.51 -5.35
CA ARG A 414 -9.63 9.95 -5.12
C ARG A 414 -8.56 10.60 -4.25
N PHE A 415 -7.74 9.79 -3.57
CA PHE A 415 -6.67 10.31 -2.72
C PHE A 415 -5.42 10.68 -3.54
N GLN A 416 -4.83 11.80 -3.17
CA GLN A 416 -3.49 12.18 -3.57
C GLN A 416 -2.52 11.69 -2.50
N TRP A 417 -1.58 10.85 -2.92
CA TRP A 417 -0.71 10.10 -2.03
C TRP A 417 0.63 10.79 -1.84
N PHE A 418 0.91 11.19 -0.61
CA PHE A 418 2.20 11.75 -0.20
C PHE A 418 2.96 10.69 0.59
N ILE A 419 3.82 9.97 -0.10
CA ILE A 419 4.48 8.77 0.43
C ILE A 419 5.95 9.07 0.68
N THR A 420 6.45 8.68 1.86
CA THR A 420 7.89 8.63 2.12
C THR A 420 8.25 7.22 2.57
N LEU A 421 9.13 6.60 1.82
CA LEU A 421 9.69 5.27 2.12
C LEU A 421 11.07 5.36 2.75
N ASP A 422 11.61 6.57 2.91
CA ASP A 422 12.92 6.80 3.47
C ASP A 422 12.96 6.45 4.95
N ARG A 423 13.88 5.57 5.32
CA ARG A 423 14.31 5.45 6.71
C ARG A 423 15.06 6.73 7.09
N LEU A 424 14.82 7.23 8.29
CA LEU A 424 15.61 8.35 8.84
C LEU A 424 17.09 7.96 8.85
N LYS A 425 17.92 8.73 8.17
CA LYS A 425 19.37 8.56 8.25
C LYS A 425 19.86 9.08 9.61
N LYS A 426 20.98 8.56 10.09
CA LYS A 426 21.57 8.96 11.39
C LYS A 426 21.76 10.48 11.50
N GLU A 427 22.04 11.13 10.40
CA GLU A 427 22.17 12.59 10.28
C GLU A 427 20.85 13.35 10.43
N ASP A 428 19.72 12.71 10.14
CA ASP A 428 18.36 13.29 10.29
C ASP A 428 17.84 13.16 11.73
N LEU A 429 18.49 12.35 12.59
CA LEU A 429 18.08 12.08 13.97
C LEU A 429 18.49 13.17 14.97
N LYS A 430 18.61 14.41 14.54
CA LYS A 430 18.87 15.54 15.44
C LYS A 430 17.57 16.00 16.08
N PRO A 431 17.48 16.03 17.41
CA PRO A 431 16.31 16.57 18.08
C PRO A 431 16.07 18.03 17.64
N ILE A 432 14.90 18.29 17.06
CA ILE A 432 14.49 19.66 16.77
C ILE A 432 13.98 20.28 18.07
N THR A 433 14.56 21.42 18.44
CA THR A 433 13.95 22.31 19.44
C THR A 433 12.96 23.20 18.68
N PRO A 434 11.64 22.99 18.84
CA PRO A 434 10.66 23.76 18.11
C PRO A 434 10.81 25.26 18.39
N ALA A 435 11.04 26.04 17.34
CA ALA A 435 11.16 27.49 17.43
C ALA A 435 10.13 28.14 16.50
N PRO A 436 8.88 28.38 16.97
CA PRO A 436 7.85 28.97 16.14
C PRO A 436 8.21 30.41 15.77
N ASN A 437 8.26 30.68 14.47
CA ASN A 437 8.49 32.04 13.97
C ASN A 437 7.17 32.81 13.89
N VAL A 438 6.94 33.69 14.85
CA VAL A 438 5.69 34.47 14.99
C VAL A 438 5.45 35.33 13.74
N ASN A 439 6.49 35.94 13.15
CA ASN A 439 6.34 36.76 11.94
C ASN A 439 5.88 35.95 10.74
N LEU A 440 6.41 34.73 10.56
CA LEU A 440 5.95 33.81 9.50
C LEU A 440 4.52 33.35 9.77
N LYS A 441 4.17 33.04 11.02
CA LYS A 441 2.80 32.68 11.40
C LYS A 441 1.83 33.81 11.06
N ASN A 442 2.13 35.07 11.43
CA ASN A 442 1.27 36.20 11.15
C ASN A 442 1.08 36.44 9.64
N LYS A 443 2.14 36.25 8.84
CA LYS A 443 2.03 36.33 7.37
C LYS A 443 1.14 35.26 6.78
N LEU A 444 1.18 34.04 7.33
CA LEU A 444 0.29 32.94 6.91
C LEU A 444 -1.16 33.23 7.29
N ILE A 445 -1.37 33.71 8.52
CA ILE A 445 -2.69 34.16 9.00
C ILE A 445 -3.26 35.20 8.05
N GLN A 446 -2.50 36.27 7.75
CA GLN A 446 -2.96 37.31 6.83
C GLN A 446 -3.38 36.77 5.48
N LYS A 447 -2.59 35.83 4.90
CA LYS A 447 -2.96 35.21 3.61
C LYS A 447 -4.26 34.40 3.70
N LEU A 448 -4.52 33.74 4.81
CA LEU A 448 -5.78 33.01 5.02
C LEU A 448 -6.96 33.96 5.25
N GLU A 449 -6.76 35.04 6.00
CA GLU A 449 -7.76 36.10 6.18
C GLU A 449 -8.12 36.77 4.85
N ASP A 450 -7.13 37.01 4.02
CA ASP A 450 -7.35 37.52 2.68
C ASP A 450 -8.15 36.55 1.78
N ILE A 451 -8.01 35.24 1.96
CA ILE A 451 -8.86 34.26 1.28
C ILE A 451 -10.27 34.27 1.87
N ARG A 452 -10.37 34.33 3.20
CA ARG A 452 -11.66 34.39 3.90
C ARG A 452 -12.49 35.62 3.51
N SER A 453 -11.84 36.74 3.24
CA SER A 453 -12.50 37.98 2.81
C SER A 453 -13.05 37.96 1.38
N MET A 454 -12.75 36.91 0.59
CA MET A 454 -13.40 36.70 -0.70
C MET A 454 -14.87 36.35 -0.45
N GLU A 455 -15.79 37.09 -1.05
CA GLU A 455 -17.22 36.80 -0.92
C GLU A 455 -17.57 35.50 -1.66
N GLU A 456 -18.46 34.70 -1.09
CA GLU A 456 -18.89 33.43 -1.70
C GLU A 456 -19.71 33.65 -2.97
N GLU A 457 -20.39 34.78 -3.07
CA GLU A 457 -21.20 35.17 -4.21
C GLU A 457 -20.34 35.54 -5.44
N ASP A 458 -19.09 35.94 -5.21
CA ASP A 458 -18.11 36.28 -6.24
C ASP A 458 -17.18 35.11 -6.56
N GLN A 459 -17.76 33.96 -6.92
CA GLN A 459 -16.95 32.80 -7.36
C GLN A 459 -16.01 33.19 -8.50
N VAL A 460 -14.73 32.89 -8.34
CA VAL A 460 -13.69 33.21 -9.31
C VAL A 460 -13.49 32.05 -10.28
N LEU A 461 -13.89 32.29 -11.53
CA LEU A 461 -13.61 31.39 -12.64
C LEU A 461 -12.13 31.52 -13.07
N TYR A 462 -11.43 30.39 -13.09
CA TYR A 462 -10.10 30.26 -13.68
C TYR A 462 -10.18 29.59 -15.05
N THR A 463 -9.39 30.08 -15.98
CA THR A 463 -9.28 29.53 -17.34
C THR A 463 -7.85 29.11 -17.62
N TYR A 464 -7.63 28.26 -18.61
CA TYR A 464 -6.30 27.85 -19.04
C TYR A 464 -5.76 28.78 -20.12
N GLU A 465 -4.49 29.11 -20.06
CA GLU A 465 -3.78 29.64 -21.21
C GLU A 465 -3.46 28.54 -22.23
N ASP A 466 -3.10 28.93 -23.46
CA ASP A 466 -2.86 27.99 -24.55
C ASP A 466 -1.73 27.00 -24.21
N GLN A 467 -0.65 27.46 -23.57
CA GLN A 467 0.48 26.61 -23.15
C GLN A 467 0.08 25.58 -22.09
N ALA A 468 -0.74 25.99 -21.11
CA ALA A 468 -1.24 25.08 -20.08
C ALA A 468 -2.20 24.05 -20.68
N THR A 469 -3.04 24.46 -21.62
CA THR A 469 -3.93 23.58 -22.37
C THR A 469 -3.14 22.52 -23.15
N GLU A 470 -2.12 22.95 -23.90
CA GLU A 470 -1.26 22.03 -24.67
C GLU A 470 -0.52 21.04 -23.76
N LEU A 471 0.02 21.51 -22.64
CA LEU A 471 0.69 20.66 -21.67
C LEU A 471 -0.25 19.63 -21.05
N TYR A 472 -1.48 20.06 -20.70
CA TYR A 472 -2.51 19.16 -20.18
C TYR A 472 -2.95 18.13 -21.22
N CYS A 473 -3.13 18.50 -22.49
CA CYS A 473 -3.51 17.58 -23.55
C CYS A 473 -2.45 16.50 -23.74
N ARG A 474 -1.17 16.84 -23.79
CA ARG A 474 -0.06 15.85 -23.85
C ARG A 474 -0.09 14.90 -22.65
N PHE A 475 -0.19 15.45 -21.44
CA PHE A 475 -0.28 14.64 -20.23
C PHE A 475 -1.50 13.71 -20.26
N TYR A 476 -2.66 14.20 -20.71
CA TYR A 476 -3.89 13.41 -20.87
C TYR A 476 -3.69 12.23 -21.82
N GLU A 477 -3.11 12.50 -22.99
CA GLU A 477 -2.84 11.46 -23.99
C GLU A 477 -1.88 10.39 -23.45
N GLU A 478 -0.78 10.79 -22.84
CA GLU A 478 0.18 9.87 -22.21
C GLU A 478 -0.48 8.99 -21.15
N GLN A 479 -1.30 9.58 -20.28
CA GLN A 479 -2.00 8.81 -19.24
C GLN A 479 -3.04 7.87 -19.84
N LYS A 480 -3.80 8.30 -20.84
CA LYS A 480 -4.81 7.45 -21.51
C LYS A 480 -4.15 6.28 -22.26
N LEU A 481 -3.04 6.50 -22.92
CA LEU A 481 -2.27 5.44 -23.57
C LEU A 481 -1.73 4.42 -22.56
N SER A 482 -1.32 4.87 -21.38
CA SER A 482 -0.83 3.97 -20.32
C SER A 482 -1.89 2.98 -19.82
N ILE A 483 -3.18 3.33 -19.91
CA ILE A 483 -4.30 2.47 -19.47
C ILE A 483 -4.65 1.41 -20.53
N GLN A 484 -4.31 1.61 -21.80
CA GLN A 484 -4.71 0.69 -22.89
C GLN A 484 -4.04 -0.67 -22.81
N ASN A 485 -2.99 -0.79 -22.00
CA ASN A 485 -2.29 -2.05 -21.75
C ASN A 485 -2.88 -2.75 -20.51
N GLU A 486 -3.36 -3.93 -20.67
CA GLU A 486 -3.78 -5.06 -19.78
C GLU A 486 -4.14 -4.87 -18.27
N GLN A 487 -3.87 -3.73 -17.65
CA GLN A 487 -4.27 -3.44 -16.25
C GLN A 487 -5.34 -2.35 -16.14
N SER A 488 -6.09 -2.12 -17.21
CA SER A 488 -7.06 -1.02 -17.32
C SER A 488 -8.10 -0.99 -16.21
N GLU A 489 -8.59 -2.14 -15.75
CA GLU A 489 -9.62 -2.21 -14.70
C GLU A 489 -9.11 -1.80 -13.32
N GLN A 490 -7.85 -2.13 -12.98
CA GLN A 490 -7.28 -1.81 -11.68
C GLN A 490 -6.70 -0.40 -11.60
N ILE A 491 -6.03 0.06 -12.66
CA ILE A 491 -5.31 1.34 -12.69
C ILE A 491 -6.18 2.47 -13.27
N GLY A 492 -7.10 2.14 -14.16
CA GLY A 492 -7.97 3.09 -14.85
C GLY A 492 -8.62 4.13 -13.91
N PRO A 493 -9.28 3.72 -12.81
CA PRO A 493 -9.88 4.67 -11.86
C PRO A 493 -8.87 5.66 -11.26
N TYR A 494 -7.63 5.24 -11.01
CA TYR A 494 -6.57 6.11 -10.48
C TYR A 494 -6.11 7.14 -11.50
N VAL A 495 -5.95 6.73 -12.76
CA VAL A 495 -5.55 7.64 -13.85
C VAL A 495 -6.65 8.67 -14.12
N GLU A 496 -7.92 8.27 -14.18
CA GLU A 496 -9.03 9.21 -14.34
C GLU A 496 -9.07 10.26 -13.23
N ARG A 497 -8.85 9.85 -12.00
CA ARG A 497 -8.81 10.77 -10.86
C ARG A 497 -7.54 11.61 -10.83
N LEU A 498 -6.41 11.08 -11.31
CA LEU A 498 -5.18 11.87 -11.47
C LEU A 498 -5.38 13.04 -12.44
N LEU A 499 -6.04 12.81 -13.57
CA LEU A 499 -6.36 13.85 -14.56
C LEU A 499 -7.17 15.00 -13.95
N THR A 500 -8.15 14.68 -13.09
CA THR A 500 -8.91 15.69 -12.35
C THR A 500 -8.06 16.38 -11.29
N SER A 501 -7.22 15.64 -10.58
CA SER A 501 -6.40 16.17 -9.48
C SER A 501 -5.36 17.17 -9.96
N VAL A 502 -4.76 16.94 -11.13
CA VAL A 502 -3.83 17.91 -11.76
C VAL A 502 -4.51 19.26 -11.96
N LYS A 503 -5.78 19.29 -12.40
CA LYS A 503 -6.56 20.53 -12.54
C LYS A 503 -6.80 21.21 -11.20
N LYS A 504 -7.14 20.44 -10.15
CA LYS A 504 -7.34 20.98 -8.79
C LYS A 504 -6.05 21.56 -8.21
N PHE A 505 -4.90 20.90 -8.42
CA PHE A 505 -3.60 21.46 -8.02
C PHE A 505 -3.25 22.74 -8.77
N ALA A 506 -3.41 22.75 -10.09
CA ALA A 506 -3.17 23.91 -10.92
C ALA A 506 -4.03 25.11 -10.46
N LEU A 507 -5.31 24.86 -10.17
CA LEU A 507 -6.23 25.86 -9.63
C LEU A 507 -5.73 26.43 -8.30
N ILE A 508 -5.37 25.60 -7.32
CA ILE A 508 -4.85 26.04 -6.03
C ILE A 508 -3.54 26.80 -6.21
N PHE A 509 -2.63 26.30 -7.05
CA PHE A 509 -1.33 26.93 -7.25
C PHE A 509 -1.46 28.31 -7.89
N GLN A 510 -2.33 28.48 -8.86
CA GLN A 510 -2.57 29.77 -9.48
C GLN A 510 -3.28 30.73 -8.53
N ALA A 511 -4.31 30.26 -7.82
CA ALA A 511 -5.02 31.09 -6.85
C ALA A 511 -4.12 31.61 -5.72
N THR A 512 -3.13 30.82 -5.28
CA THR A 512 -2.18 31.26 -4.23
C THR A 512 -1.19 32.32 -4.69
N LYS A 513 -0.91 32.44 -6.00
CA LYS A 513 -0.05 33.49 -6.55
C LYS A 513 -0.76 34.85 -6.53
N ARG A 514 -2.09 34.88 -6.66
CA ARG A 514 -2.91 36.09 -6.83
C ARG A 514 -2.54 36.92 -8.06
N GLU A 515 -1.91 36.30 -9.05
CA GLU A 515 -1.45 36.92 -10.29
C GLU A 515 -2.38 36.48 -11.42
N GLY A 516 -3.53 37.17 -11.58
CA GLY A 516 -4.51 36.85 -12.63
C GLY A 516 -5.38 35.62 -12.34
N LYS A 517 -6.30 35.35 -13.27
CA LYS A 517 -7.28 34.24 -13.23
C LYS A 517 -7.02 33.21 -14.32
N VAL A 518 -5.80 33.15 -14.82
CA VAL A 518 -5.37 32.24 -15.90
C VAL A 518 -4.33 31.28 -15.37
N ILE A 519 -4.52 29.99 -15.62
CA ILE A 519 -3.66 28.88 -15.22
C ILE A 519 -2.60 28.65 -16.29
#